data_ed72aaaf1ab6476e40a748822a3768a0
#
_entry.id   ed72aaaf1ab6476e40a748822a3768a0
#
_cell.length_a   1.000
_cell.length_b   1.000
_cell.length_c   1.000
_cell.angle_alpha   90.00
_cell.angle_beta   90.00
_cell.angle_gamma   90.00
#
_symmetry.space_group_name_H-M   'P 1'
#
loop_
_entity.id
_entity.type
_entity.pdbx_description
1 polymer ?
#
loop_
_entity_poly.entity_id
_entity_poly.type
_entity_poly.pdbx_seq_one_letter_code
_entity_poly.pdbx_strand_id
1 'polypeptide(L)'
;RNTLRSLSAWILRPPALTWEYSGNEEGFKASRYEVRIGTSPNDLRPYAEGMALKPHTRYYWNVTVWDGEGRPCATSETASFETAKFDPSDWSASWITDHKDKEFEPAPLFRKSFPVGKEVKDARVYVASAGYHELFINGERVGTNYLDPGYTHFDKRILYVTHDVTSLLKQGDNAVAAVLG
;
A
#
# COMPACT_ATOMS: atom_id res chain seq x y z
N ARG A 1 17.37 25.71 -9.27
CA ARG A 1 16.52 24.55 -9.73
C ARG A 1 15.36 24.45 -8.75
N ASN A 2 14.16 24.63 -9.26
CA ASN A 2 12.93 24.43 -8.49
C ASN A 2 12.70 22.91 -8.39
N THR A 3 12.54 22.40 -7.17
CA THR A 3 12.30 20.97 -6.92
C THR A 3 10.95 20.79 -6.25
N LEU A 4 10.15 19.88 -6.79
CA LEU A 4 8.87 19.48 -6.22
C LEU A 4 9.01 18.02 -5.76
N ARG A 5 8.70 17.76 -4.50
CA ARG A 5 8.68 16.40 -3.96
C ARG A 5 7.26 15.99 -3.67
N SER A 6 6.89 14.81 -4.13
CA SER A 6 5.64 14.17 -3.80
C SER A 6 5.82 13.22 -2.63
N LEU A 7 4.91 13.26 -1.66
CA LEU A 7 4.91 12.39 -0.48
C LEU A 7 3.86 11.30 -0.66
N SER A 8 4.20 10.07 -0.35
CA SER A 8 3.27 8.93 -0.43
C SER A 8 2.21 9.02 0.66
N ALA A 9 0.94 8.79 0.30
CA ALA A 9 -0.18 8.76 1.24
C ALA A 9 -0.82 7.38 1.32
N TRP A 10 -1.14 6.92 2.51
CA TRP A 10 -2.04 5.80 2.78
C TRP A 10 -3.48 6.28 2.63
N ILE A 11 -4.33 5.54 1.91
CA ILE A 11 -5.52 6.15 1.35
C ILE A 11 -6.80 5.62 1.95
N LEU A 12 -7.46 6.50 2.69
CA LEU A 12 -8.91 6.53 2.82
C LEU A 12 -9.47 7.31 1.63
N ARG A 13 -10.66 6.97 1.15
CA ARG A 13 -11.32 7.64 0.01
C ARG A 13 -11.74 9.08 0.35
N PRO A 14 -11.43 10.08 -0.46
CA PRO A 14 -10.47 10.17 -1.57
C PRO A 14 -9.03 10.32 -1.06
N PRO A 15 -8.01 10.04 -1.90
CA PRO A 15 -6.62 10.18 -1.47
C PRO A 15 -6.27 11.64 -1.19
N ALA A 16 -5.61 11.88 -0.05
CA ALA A 16 -4.95 13.16 0.19
C ALA A 16 -3.53 13.10 -0.40
N LEU A 17 -3.31 13.81 -1.49
CA LEU A 17 -1.99 13.95 -2.09
C LEU A 17 -1.36 15.23 -1.57
N THR A 18 -0.11 15.14 -1.11
CA THR A 18 0.65 16.28 -0.61
C THR A 18 1.95 16.43 -1.38
N TRP A 19 2.42 17.65 -1.52
CA TRP A 19 3.69 17.97 -2.15
C TRP A 19 4.33 19.18 -1.51
N GLU A 20 5.63 19.30 -1.66
CA GLU A 20 6.42 20.45 -1.26
C GLU A 20 7.03 21.11 -2.48
N TYR A 21 6.98 22.43 -2.53
CA TYR A 21 7.69 23.23 -3.52
C TYR A 21 8.89 23.89 -2.85
N SER A 22 10.08 23.65 -3.38
CA SER A 22 11.30 24.35 -2.98
C SER A 22 11.87 25.10 -4.17
N GLY A 23 12.03 26.40 -4.04
CA GLY A 23 12.57 27.30 -5.06
C GLY A 23 13.34 28.42 -4.42
N ASN A 24 14.13 29.12 -5.24
CA ASN A 24 14.98 30.25 -4.78
C ASN A 24 14.23 31.59 -4.73
N GLU A 25 12.94 31.62 -5.05
CA GLU A 25 12.15 32.84 -5.05
C GLU A 25 11.46 33.02 -3.70
N GLU A 26 11.90 34.04 -2.96
CA GLU A 26 11.29 34.40 -1.69
C GLU A 26 9.85 34.89 -1.93
N GLY A 27 8.87 34.28 -1.25
CA GLY A 27 7.47 34.65 -1.38
C GLY A 27 6.73 34.04 -2.58
N PHE A 28 7.30 33.05 -3.26
CA PHE A 28 6.60 32.36 -4.35
C PHE A 28 5.23 31.83 -3.90
N LYS A 29 4.19 32.17 -4.66
CA LYS A 29 2.85 31.60 -4.51
C LYS A 29 2.42 31.00 -5.83
N ALA A 30 2.11 29.70 -5.80
CA ALA A 30 1.51 29.04 -6.94
C ALA A 30 0.11 29.65 -7.22
N SER A 31 -0.15 30.02 -8.47
CA SER A 31 -1.47 30.50 -8.90
C SER A 31 -2.42 29.33 -9.20
N ARG A 32 -1.86 28.21 -9.65
CA ARG A 32 -2.58 27.00 -10.03
C ARG A 32 -1.71 25.76 -9.82
N TYR A 33 -2.33 24.64 -9.59
CA TYR A 33 -1.72 23.33 -9.68
C TYR A 33 -2.61 22.37 -10.48
N GLU A 34 -2.01 21.36 -11.06
CA GLU A 34 -2.69 20.25 -11.72
C GLU A 34 -2.03 18.94 -11.29
N VAL A 35 -2.84 18.06 -10.71
CA VAL A 35 -2.43 16.69 -10.41
C VAL A 35 -2.81 15.80 -11.57
N ARG A 36 -1.89 14.96 -12.02
CA ARG A 36 -2.14 13.92 -13.02
C ARG A 36 -1.93 12.56 -12.41
N ILE A 37 -2.81 11.60 -12.73
CA ILE A 37 -2.83 10.26 -12.17
C ILE A 37 -3.10 9.22 -13.27
N GLY A 38 -2.59 8.01 -13.09
CA GLY A 38 -2.82 6.89 -13.99
C GLY A 38 -2.36 5.57 -13.39
N THR A 39 -2.69 4.47 -14.02
CA THR A 39 -2.21 3.13 -13.64
C THR A 39 -0.89 2.75 -14.32
N SER A 40 -0.35 3.66 -15.13
CA SER A 40 0.97 3.56 -15.75
C SER A 40 1.71 4.89 -15.61
N PRO A 41 3.02 4.90 -15.32
CA PRO A 41 3.79 6.14 -15.23
C PRO A 41 3.86 6.90 -16.58
N ASN A 42 3.58 6.21 -17.70
CA ASN A 42 3.63 6.78 -19.04
C ASN A 42 2.25 7.24 -19.55
N ASP A 43 1.17 7.03 -18.80
CA ASP A 43 -0.19 7.46 -19.16
C ASP A 43 -0.88 8.10 -17.95
N LEU A 44 -0.45 9.32 -17.63
CA LEU A 44 -1.03 10.13 -16.56
C LEU A 44 -2.04 11.12 -17.15
N ARG A 45 -3.24 11.18 -16.57
CA ARG A 45 -4.33 12.06 -16.97
C ARG A 45 -4.70 13.02 -15.84
N PRO A 46 -5.25 14.21 -16.13
CA PRO A 46 -5.70 15.13 -15.09
C PRO A 46 -6.61 14.43 -14.07
N TYR A 47 -6.29 14.60 -12.80
CA TYR A 47 -7.11 14.07 -11.71
C TYR A 47 -8.31 14.97 -11.48
N ALA A 48 -9.50 14.44 -11.71
CA ALA A 48 -10.74 15.14 -11.42
C ALA A 48 -11.22 14.80 -9.99
N GLU A 49 -11.72 15.80 -9.29
CA GLU A 49 -12.37 15.60 -8.00
C GLU A 49 -13.53 14.60 -8.13
N GLY A 50 -13.59 13.61 -7.22
CA GLY A 50 -14.58 12.53 -7.28
C GLY A 50 -14.22 11.37 -8.19
N MET A 51 -13.03 11.34 -8.80
CA MET A 51 -12.55 10.17 -9.55
C MET A 51 -12.53 8.94 -8.65
N ALA A 52 -13.28 7.91 -9.04
CA ALA A 52 -13.30 6.64 -8.32
C ALA A 52 -12.01 5.86 -8.59
N LEU A 53 -11.27 5.56 -7.53
CA LEU A 53 -10.12 4.67 -7.59
C LEU A 53 -10.60 3.22 -7.41
N LYS A 54 -9.88 2.29 -8.04
CA LYS A 54 -10.13 0.84 -7.88
C LYS A 54 -9.35 0.33 -6.66
N PRO A 55 -9.86 -0.66 -5.91
CA PRO A 55 -9.10 -1.33 -4.88
C PRO A 55 -7.91 -2.11 -5.47
N HIS A 56 -6.92 -2.44 -4.64
CA HIS A 56 -5.74 -3.25 -5.00
C HIS A 56 -5.01 -2.77 -6.26
N THR A 57 -4.92 -1.46 -6.45
CA THR A 57 -4.39 -0.89 -7.69
C THR A 57 -3.24 0.05 -7.40
N ARG A 58 -2.12 -0.13 -8.09
CA ARG A 58 -1.02 0.84 -8.07
C ARG A 58 -1.35 2.00 -9.00
N TYR A 59 -1.27 3.21 -8.44
CA TYR A 59 -1.41 4.47 -9.16
C TYR A 59 -0.10 5.23 -9.15
N TYR A 60 0.16 5.88 -10.27
CA TYR A 60 1.27 6.80 -10.47
C TYR A 60 0.70 8.20 -10.58
N TRP A 61 1.41 9.19 -10.06
CA TRP A 61 0.95 10.56 -10.11
C TRP A 61 2.10 11.56 -10.11
N ASN A 62 1.86 12.71 -10.64
CA ASN A 62 2.72 13.88 -10.52
C ASN A 62 1.86 15.14 -10.37
N VAL A 63 2.51 16.24 -10.02
CA VAL A 63 1.88 17.54 -9.93
C VAL A 63 2.70 18.57 -10.68
N THR A 64 2.00 19.45 -11.39
CA THR A 64 2.59 20.64 -12.02
C THR A 64 2.04 21.87 -11.32
N VAL A 65 2.89 22.84 -11.05
CA VAL A 65 2.52 24.14 -10.47
C VAL A 65 2.83 25.27 -11.45
N TRP A 66 2.01 26.33 -11.41
CA TRP A 66 2.13 27.53 -12.23
C TRP A 66 2.30 28.78 -11.38
N ASP A 67 3.03 29.76 -11.92
CA ASP A 67 3.21 31.10 -11.33
C ASP A 67 1.99 32.00 -11.53
N GLY A 68 2.07 33.24 -11.00
CA GLY A 68 1.03 34.26 -11.16
C GLY A 68 0.80 34.72 -12.60
N GLU A 69 1.71 34.45 -13.52
CA GLU A 69 1.61 34.79 -14.95
C GLU A 69 1.10 33.60 -15.78
N GLY A 70 0.76 32.48 -15.15
CA GLY A 70 0.25 31.29 -15.80
C GLY A 70 1.31 30.43 -16.50
N ARG A 71 2.61 30.60 -16.19
CA ARG A 71 3.68 29.79 -16.72
C ARG A 71 3.92 28.58 -15.81
N PRO A 72 4.16 27.38 -16.37
CA PRO A 72 4.52 26.22 -15.56
C PRO A 72 5.92 26.43 -14.96
N CYS A 73 6.00 26.34 -13.62
CA CYS A 73 7.24 26.54 -12.88
C CYS A 73 7.98 25.25 -12.63
N ALA A 74 7.24 24.20 -12.25
CA ALA A 74 7.82 22.91 -11.95
C ALA A 74 6.78 21.79 -12.10
N THR A 75 7.29 20.62 -12.51
CA THR A 75 6.56 19.35 -12.44
C THR A 75 7.34 18.41 -11.54
N SER A 76 6.66 17.75 -10.60
CA SER A 76 7.30 16.78 -9.71
C SER A 76 7.78 15.55 -10.48
N GLU A 77 8.70 14.81 -9.89
CA GLU A 77 8.93 13.42 -10.28
C GLU A 77 7.64 12.62 -10.11
N THR A 78 7.52 11.52 -10.88
CA THR A 78 6.38 10.62 -10.76
C THR A 78 6.52 9.80 -9.48
N ALA A 79 5.56 9.95 -8.59
CA ALA A 79 5.41 9.12 -7.41
C ALA A 79 4.35 8.04 -7.63
N SER A 80 4.28 7.08 -6.73
CA SER A 80 3.25 6.04 -6.75
C SER A 80 2.67 5.78 -5.37
N PHE A 81 1.44 5.27 -5.37
CA PHE A 81 0.79 4.71 -4.20
C PHE A 81 -0.05 3.51 -4.61
N GLU A 82 -0.41 2.68 -3.65
CA GLU A 82 -1.33 1.57 -3.87
C GLU A 82 -2.59 1.76 -3.05
N THR A 83 -3.73 1.47 -3.68
CA THR A 83 -5.00 1.44 -2.98
C THR A 83 -5.13 0.15 -2.19
N ALA A 84 -5.71 0.28 -1.01
CA ALA A 84 -6.01 -0.82 -0.11
C ALA A 84 -7.29 -1.57 -0.53
N LYS A 85 -7.72 -2.51 0.30
CA LYS A 85 -9.07 -3.06 0.30
C LYS A 85 -10.04 -2.01 0.81
N PHE A 86 -11.09 -1.72 0.06
CA PHE A 86 -12.04 -0.65 0.39
C PHE A 86 -13.26 -1.16 1.13
N ASP A 87 -13.61 -2.42 0.90
CA ASP A 87 -14.82 -3.03 1.40
C ASP A 87 -14.54 -4.45 1.93
N PRO A 88 -15.31 -4.94 2.91
CA PRO A 88 -15.21 -6.33 3.36
C PRO A 88 -15.37 -7.36 2.22
N SER A 89 -16.13 -7.06 1.17
CA SER A 89 -16.28 -7.92 -0.01
C SER A 89 -15.01 -8.04 -0.87
N ASP A 90 -14.03 -7.17 -0.69
CA ASP A 90 -12.71 -7.30 -1.33
C ASP A 90 -11.88 -8.45 -0.72
N TRP A 91 -12.34 -9.05 0.39
CA TRP A 91 -11.69 -10.19 1.02
C TRP A 91 -12.31 -11.50 0.54
N SER A 92 -11.47 -12.38 -0.02
CA SER A 92 -11.84 -13.75 -0.35
C SER A 92 -11.39 -14.77 0.71
N ALA A 93 -10.61 -14.34 1.68
CA ALA A 93 -10.10 -15.19 2.74
C ALA A 93 -11.13 -15.40 3.86
N SER A 94 -11.02 -16.55 4.53
CA SER A 94 -11.77 -16.84 5.76
C SER A 94 -10.85 -16.73 6.97
N TRP A 95 -11.43 -16.43 8.13
CA TRP A 95 -10.72 -16.53 9.41
C TRP A 95 -10.33 -17.99 9.69
N ILE A 96 -9.13 -18.18 10.17
CA ILE A 96 -8.61 -19.48 10.58
C ILE A 96 -8.20 -19.44 12.05
N THR A 97 -8.33 -20.57 12.73
CA THR A 97 -7.90 -20.78 14.13
C THR A 97 -7.45 -22.23 14.28
N ASP A 98 -6.66 -22.53 15.28
CA ASP A 98 -6.25 -23.89 15.62
C ASP A 98 -7.26 -24.63 16.50
N HIS A 99 -8.35 -23.98 16.92
CA HIS A 99 -9.41 -24.50 17.81
C HIS A 99 -8.94 -24.98 19.20
N LYS A 100 -7.74 -24.62 19.60
CA LYS A 100 -7.21 -24.98 20.92
C LYS A 100 -7.63 -23.98 21.98
N ASP A 101 -7.61 -24.44 23.24
CA ASP A 101 -7.84 -23.59 24.39
C ASP A 101 -6.70 -22.57 24.52
N LYS A 102 -7.08 -21.33 24.81
CA LYS A 102 -6.15 -20.20 24.79
C LYS A 102 -5.34 -20.05 26.10
N GLU A 103 -5.67 -20.85 27.11
CA GLU A 103 -5.05 -20.75 28.42
C GLU A 103 -3.79 -21.60 28.50
N PHE A 104 -2.64 -21.29 28.23
CA PHE A 104 -1.38 -22.03 28.37
C PHE A 104 -0.83 -22.72 27.12
N GLU A 105 -1.34 -22.35 25.95
CA GLU A 105 -0.82 -22.95 24.72
C GLU A 105 0.24 -22.06 24.06
N PRO A 106 1.25 -22.66 23.40
CA PRO A 106 2.19 -21.86 22.60
C PRO A 106 1.47 -21.18 21.44
N ALA A 107 2.01 -20.07 20.97
CA ALA A 107 1.49 -19.33 19.83
C ALA A 107 1.21 -20.26 18.63
N PRO A 108 0.04 -20.17 17.98
CA PRO A 108 -0.31 -21.01 16.85
C PRO A 108 0.63 -20.80 15.66
N LEU A 109 1.00 -21.92 15.03
CA LEU A 109 1.78 -21.94 13.80
C LEU A 109 0.89 -22.41 12.65
N PHE A 110 0.74 -21.59 11.65
CA PHE A 110 0.04 -21.94 10.42
C PHE A 110 1.02 -22.08 9.28
N ARG A 111 0.81 -23.08 8.43
CA ARG A 111 1.62 -23.28 7.23
C ARG A 111 0.77 -23.83 6.08
N LYS A 112 0.96 -23.28 4.89
CA LYS A 112 0.33 -23.78 3.67
C LYS A 112 1.31 -23.75 2.50
N SER A 113 1.37 -24.83 1.73
CA SER A 113 2.04 -24.86 0.44
C SER A 113 1.08 -24.52 -0.68
N PHE A 114 1.57 -23.84 -1.72
CA PHE A 114 0.77 -23.45 -2.88
C PHE A 114 1.65 -23.34 -4.12
N PRO A 115 1.15 -23.71 -5.31
CA PRO A 115 1.87 -23.56 -6.55
C PRO A 115 1.65 -22.18 -7.16
N VAL A 116 2.68 -21.64 -7.82
CA VAL A 116 2.62 -20.48 -8.69
C VAL A 116 2.93 -20.91 -10.11
N GLY A 117 1.93 -20.91 -10.99
CA GLY A 117 2.02 -21.48 -12.33
C GLY A 117 2.76 -20.59 -13.35
N LYS A 118 3.01 -19.31 -13.04
CA LYS A 118 3.61 -18.33 -13.95
C LYS A 118 4.71 -17.56 -13.23
N GLU A 119 5.55 -16.89 -14.01
CA GLU A 119 6.49 -15.91 -13.49
C GLU A 119 5.75 -14.80 -12.71
N VAL A 120 6.27 -14.47 -11.54
CA VAL A 120 5.70 -13.43 -10.67
C VAL A 120 6.23 -12.08 -11.09
N LYS A 121 5.33 -11.22 -11.57
CA LYS A 121 5.67 -9.82 -11.91
C LYS A 121 5.40 -8.86 -10.76
N ASP A 122 4.34 -9.09 -10.03
CA ASP A 122 3.89 -8.26 -8.92
C ASP A 122 3.01 -9.09 -7.98
N ALA A 123 3.30 -9.08 -6.69
CA ALA A 123 2.55 -9.84 -5.70
C ALA A 123 2.44 -9.08 -4.39
N ARG A 124 1.24 -9.11 -3.81
CA ARG A 124 0.94 -8.54 -2.50
C ARG A 124 0.32 -9.58 -1.60
N VAL A 125 0.69 -9.53 -0.33
CA VAL A 125 -0.03 -10.25 0.72
C VAL A 125 -0.74 -9.25 1.62
N TYR A 126 -2.00 -9.54 1.91
CA TYR A 126 -2.85 -8.81 2.85
C TYR A 126 -3.10 -9.71 4.04
N VAL A 127 -2.70 -9.27 5.22
CA VAL A 127 -2.79 -10.08 6.45
C VAL A 127 -3.56 -9.32 7.51
N ALA A 128 -4.64 -9.94 7.98
CA ALA A 128 -5.39 -9.49 9.16
C ALA A 128 -5.26 -10.53 10.26
N SER A 129 -4.99 -10.10 11.48
CA SER A 129 -4.96 -10.97 12.66
C SER A 129 -5.59 -10.27 13.86
N ALA A 130 -6.29 -11.05 14.70
CA ALA A 130 -6.75 -10.59 15.99
C ALA A 130 -5.66 -10.91 17.03
N GLY A 131 -4.62 -10.12 17.05
CA GLY A 131 -3.36 -10.31 17.75
C GLY A 131 -2.20 -9.95 16.84
N TYR A 132 -0.98 -10.16 17.28
CA TYR A 132 0.21 -9.97 16.48
C TYR A 132 0.51 -11.19 15.62
N HIS A 133 1.23 -10.98 14.53
CA HIS A 133 1.72 -12.07 13.70
C HIS A 133 3.12 -11.80 13.16
N GLU A 134 3.83 -12.86 12.88
CA GLU A 134 4.98 -12.87 11.98
C GLU A 134 4.68 -13.75 10.79
N LEU A 135 4.87 -13.20 9.59
CA LEU A 135 4.63 -13.88 8.33
C LEU A 135 5.94 -14.29 7.67
N PHE A 136 5.95 -15.46 7.07
CA PHE A 136 7.10 -16.01 6.34
C PHE A 136 6.64 -16.52 4.97
N ILE A 137 7.46 -16.32 3.95
CA ILE A 137 7.30 -16.94 2.64
C ILE A 137 8.60 -17.63 2.26
N ASN A 138 8.52 -18.92 1.92
CA ASN A 138 9.67 -19.74 1.58
C ASN A 138 10.78 -19.75 2.63
N GLY A 139 10.45 -19.55 3.90
CA GLY A 139 11.38 -19.47 5.01
C GLY A 139 11.95 -18.09 5.29
N GLU A 140 11.66 -17.10 4.46
CA GLU A 140 12.08 -15.71 4.67
C GLU A 140 10.96 -14.91 5.35
N ARG A 141 11.33 -14.09 6.34
CA ARG A 141 10.38 -13.21 7.05
C ARG A 141 9.88 -12.12 6.13
N VAL A 142 8.57 -11.90 6.15
CA VAL A 142 7.90 -10.86 5.36
C VAL A 142 7.89 -9.55 6.14
N GLY A 143 8.44 -8.49 5.55
CA GLY A 143 8.47 -7.18 6.16
C GLY A 143 9.52 -7.04 7.27
N THR A 144 9.64 -5.82 7.80
CA THR A 144 10.62 -5.45 8.83
C THR A 144 9.96 -4.97 10.12
N ASN A 145 8.64 -4.85 10.13
CA ASN A 145 7.89 -4.39 11.28
C ASN A 145 7.81 -5.49 12.36
N TYR A 146 7.70 -5.03 13.59
CA TYR A 146 7.34 -5.85 14.74
C TYR A 146 5.97 -5.39 15.26
N LEU A 147 5.24 -6.27 15.92
CA LEU A 147 3.92 -5.98 16.51
C LEU A 147 2.88 -5.53 15.46
N ASP A 148 2.86 -6.19 14.31
CA ASP A 148 1.84 -6.01 13.29
C ASP A 148 0.67 -7.01 13.46
N PRO A 149 -0.58 -6.59 13.14
CA PRO A 149 -1.04 -5.23 12.95
C PRO A 149 -1.14 -4.48 14.27
N GLY A 150 -1.31 -3.14 14.21
CA GLY A 150 -1.53 -2.35 15.42
C GLY A 150 -2.73 -2.86 16.25
N TYR A 151 -2.61 -2.83 17.57
CA TYR A 151 -3.65 -3.30 18.49
C TYR A 151 -4.92 -2.44 18.41
N THR A 152 -6.08 -3.11 18.41
CA THR A 152 -7.41 -2.47 18.42
C THR A 152 -8.40 -3.28 19.26
N HIS A 153 -9.61 -2.77 19.48
CA HIS A 153 -10.73 -3.59 19.95
C HIS A 153 -11.19 -4.51 18.83
N PHE A 154 -10.75 -5.76 18.85
CA PHE A 154 -10.93 -6.73 17.77
C PHE A 154 -12.39 -7.07 17.47
N ASP A 155 -13.29 -6.91 18.45
CA ASP A 155 -14.74 -7.03 18.29
C ASP A 155 -15.38 -5.90 17.48
N LYS A 156 -14.67 -4.75 17.35
CA LYS A 156 -15.14 -3.57 16.63
C LYS A 156 -14.36 -3.31 15.36
N ARG A 157 -13.05 -3.54 15.41
CA ARG A 157 -12.17 -3.22 14.29
C ARG A 157 -10.90 -4.07 14.34
N ILE A 158 -10.61 -4.72 13.23
CA ILE A 158 -9.33 -5.41 13.01
C ILE A 158 -8.59 -4.68 11.91
N LEU A 159 -7.34 -4.32 12.18
CA LEU A 159 -6.43 -3.76 11.19
C LEU A 159 -5.81 -4.89 10.36
N TYR A 160 -5.34 -4.57 9.19
CA TYR A 160 -4.53 -5.44 8.36
C TYR A 160 -3.30 -4.72 7.85
N VAL A 161 -2.29 -5.48 7.47
CA VAL A 161 -1.07 -4.99 6.83
C VAL A 161 -0.95 -5.53 5.43
N THR A 162 -0.27 -4.79 4.58
CA THR A 162 0.02 -5.18 3.19
C THR A 162 1.51 -5.17 2.97
N HIS A 163 2.04 -6.25 2.41
CA HIS A 163 3.46 -6.35 2.06
C HIS A 163 3.63 -6.67 0.58
N ASP A 164 4.66 -6.08 -0.02
CA ASP A 164 5.18 -6.52 -1.30
C ASP A 164 5.97 -7.82 -1.08
N VAL A 165 5.57 -8.88 -1.73
CA VAL A 165 6.19 -10.21 -1.62
C VAL A 165 6.67 -10.73 -2.97
N THR A 166 6.77 -9.84 -3.95
CA THR A 166 7.15 -10.20 -5.32
C THR A 166 8.47 -10.96 -5.36
N SER A 167 9.48 -10.47 -4.64
CA SER A 167 10.82 -11.08 -4.61
C SER A 167 10.91 -12.37 -3.79
N LEU A 168 9.93 -12.66 -2.93
CA LEU A 168 9.91 -13.85 -2.07
C LEU A 168 9.23 -15.04 -2.74
N LEU A 169 8.48 -14.80 -3.82
CA LEU A 169 7.79 -15.83 -4.57
C LEU A 169 8.60 -16.29 -5.79
N LYS A 170 8.46 -17.56 -6.11
CA LYS A 170 9.06 -18.17 -7.30
C LYS A 170 8.01 -18.93 -8.10
N GLN A 171 8.25 -19.15 -9.37
CA GLN A 171 7.46 -20.09 -10.14
C GLN A 171 7.65 -21.50 -9.58
N GLY A 172 6.59 -22.30 -9.53
CA GLY A 172 6.55 -23.60 -8.89
C GLY A 172 6.04 -23.54 -7.45
N ASP A 173 6.51 -24.46 -6.62
CA ASP A 173 6.04 -24.60 -5.25
C ASP A 173 6.57 -23.51 -4.32
N ASN A 174 5.66 -22.94 -3.57
CA ASN A 174 5.91 -21.95 -2.52
C ASN A 174 5.24 -22.39 -1.21
N ALA A 175 5.71 -21.84 -0.11
CA ALA A 175 5.11 -22.03 1.20
C ALA A 175 4.92 -20.69 1.90
N VAL A 176 3.77 -20.51 2.52
CA VAL A 176 3.49 -19.41 3.46
C VAL A 176 3.36 -19.99 4.86
N ALA A 177 3.89 -19.30 5.84
CA ALA A 177 3.72 -19.63 7.25
C ALA A 177 3.45 -18.37 8.07
N ALA A 178 2.68 -18.51 9.12
CA ALA A 178 2.39 -17.45 10.08
C ALA A 178 2.54 -17.99 11.51
N VAL A 179 3.20 -17.19 12.34
CA VAL A 179 3.26 -17.36 13.79
C VAL A 179 2.37 -16.28 14.38
N LEU A 180 1.46 -16.65 15.28
CA LEU A 180 0.61 -15.70 16.00
C LEU A 180 1.11 -15.50 17.41
N GLY A 181 0.89 -14.29 17.97
CA GLY A 181 1.24 -13.91 19.34
C GLY A 181 0.22 -12.97 19.95
#